data_ecaaf43e5b23ac50ee4c383c1129274a
#
_entry.id   ecaaf43e5b23ac50ee4c383c1129274a
#
_cell.length_a   1.000
_cell.length_b   1.000
_cell.length_c   1.000
_cell.angle_alpha   90.00
_cell.angle_beta   90.00
_cell.angle_gamma   90.00
#
_symmetry.space_group_name_H-M   'P 1'
#
loop_
_entity.id
_entity.type
_entity.pdbx_description
1 polymer ?
#
loop_
_entity_poly.entity_id
_entity_poly.type
_entity_poly.pdbx_seq_one_letter_code
_entity_poly.pdbx_strand_id
1 'polypeptide(L)'
;MKIVAPRQLKVKLMLFSALCIILATLTVGSRLVTMNDAIDAAANSLGEYTVVIDAGHGGIDGGTSAADGTPEKTLNLQIAEKLMLMLDAMGVKTVMTRSDDDSIHDPSA
;
A
#
# COMPACT_ATOMS: atom_id res chain seq x y z
N MET A 1 6.44 22.16 55.51
CA MET A 1 7.47 21.16 55.84
C MET A 1 7.87 20.48 54.52
N LYS A 2 9.05 20.73 53.94
CA LYS A 2 9.50 20.08 52.69
C LYS A 2 10.10 18.73 53.04
N ILE A 3 9.44 17.65 52.70
CA ILE A 3 9.97 16.29 52.88
C ILE A 3 11.02 16.06 51.78
N VAL A 4 12.31 16.12 52.11
CA VAL A 4 13.39 15.84 51.14
C VAL A 4 13.62 14.32 51.15
N ALA A 5 13.33 13.65 50.06
CA ALA A 5 13.57 12.23 49.92
C ALA A 5 15.07 11.89 50.09
N PRO A 6 15.42 10.82 50.82
CA PRO A 6 16.81 10.43 51.05
C PRO A 6 17.51 10.11 49.72
N ARG A 7 18.81 10.46 49.62
CA ARG A 7 19.63 10.30 48.39
C ARG A 7 19.53 8.89 47.79
N GLN A 8 19.48 7.87 48.60
CA GLN A 8 19.33 6.45 48.18
C GLN A 8 18.02 6.19 47.46
N LEU A 9 16.92 6.82 47.92
CA LEU A 9 15.61 6.66 47.26
C LEU A 9 15.60 7.30 45.87
N LYS A 10 16.22 8.48 45.71
CA LYS A 10 16.35 9.17 44.44
C LYS A 10 17.14 8.33 43.42
N VAL A 11 18.24 7.74 43.84
CA VAL A 11 19.06 6.85 42.97
C VAL A 11 18.28 5.61 42.55
N LYS A 12 17.57 4.95 43.48
CA LYS A 12 16.72 3.79 43.13
C LYS A 12 15.61 4.15 42.13
N LEU A 13 14.95 5.29 42.31
CA LEU A 13 13.94 5.76 41.40
C LEU A 13 14.51 6.08 39.99
N MET A 14 15.70 6.70 39.92
CA MET A 14 16.38 6.95 38.66
C MET A 14 16.77 5.65 37.93
N LEU A 15 17.29 4.65 38.65
CA LEU A 15 17.64 3.35 38.07
C LEU A 15 16.39 2.62 37.59
N PHE A 16 15.30 2.68 38.34
CA PHE A 16 14.03 2.05 37.96
C PHE A 16 13.44 2.73 36.70
N SER A 17 13.44 4.06 36.63
CA SER A 17 12.95 4.77 35.46
C SER A 17 13.80 4.48 34.21
N ALA A 18 15.13 4.43 34.35
CA ALA A 18 16.03 4.06 33.26
C ALA A 18 15.75 2.65 32.74
N LEU A 19 15.55 1.69 33.64
CA LEU A 19 15.19 0.31 33.29
C LEU A 19 13.85 0.25 32.54
N CYS A 20 12.83 0.97 32.99
CA CYS A 20 11.53 1.05 32.31
C CYS A 20 11.66 1.63 30.89
N ILE A 21 12.47 2.68 30.71
CA ILE A 21 12.71 3.27 29.39
C ILE A 21 13.40 2.26 28.47
N ILE A 22 14.43 1.56 28.95
CA ILE A 22 15.13 0.54 28.17
C ILE A 22 14.17 -0.57 27.74
N LEU A 23 13.35 -1.08 28.65
CA LEU A 23 12.36 -2.11 28.33
C LEU A 23 11.32 -1.63 27.32
N ALA A 24 10.85 -0.39 27.46
CA ALA A 24 9.91 0.21 26.52
C ALA A 24 10.52 0.37 25.12
N THR A 25 11.77 0.82 25.02
CA THR A 25 12.46 0.96 23.72
C THR A 25 12.72 -0.39 23.06
N LEU A 26 13.09 -1.42 23.82
CA LEU A 26 13.28 -2.78 23.31
C LEU A 26 11.97 -3.37 22.78
N THR A 27 10.85 -3.19 23.50
CA THR A 27 9.55 -3.71 23.06
C THR A 27 9.02 -2.99 21.82
N VAL A 28 9.17 -1.67 21.73
CA VAL A 28 8.79 -0.91 20.53
C VAL A 28 9.69 -1.29 19.35
N GLY A 29 10.99 -1.37 19.56
CA GLY A 29 11.94 -1.77 18.51
C GLY A 29 11.63 -3.15 17.93
N SER A 30 11.36 -4.15 18.78
CA SER A 30 11.00 -5.48 18.32
C SER A 30 9.69 -5.53 17.53
N ARG A 31 8.71 -4.69 17.88
CA ARG A 31 7.45 -4.58 17.12
C ARG A 31 7.65 -3.98 15.75
N LEU A 32 8.50 -2.96 15.63
CA LEU A 32 8.80 -2.33 14.33
C LEU A 32 9.50 -3.31 13.38
N VAL A 33 10.45 -4.10 13.89
CA VAL A 33 11.14 -5.13 13.09
C VAL A 33 10.14 -6.16 12.58
N THR A 34 9.30 -6.73 13.44
CA THR A 34 8.30 -7.73 13.01
C THR A 34 7.27 -7.20 12.03
N MET A 35 6.92 -5.91 12.11
CA MET A 35 6.02 -5.27 11.13
C MET A 35 6.70 -5.14 9.77
N ASN A 36 7.97 -4.74 9.72
CA ASN A 36 8.71 -4.67 8.46
C ASN A 36 8.85 -6.05 7.81
N ASP A 37 9.21 -7.08 8.58
CA ASP A 37 9.31 -8.46 8.08
C ASP A 37 7.97 -8.95 7.50
N ALA A 38 6.85 -8.60 8.12
CA ALA A 38 5.52 -8.95 7.63
C ALA A 38 5.16 -8.21 6.34
N ILE A 39 5.54 -6.93 6.21
CA ILE A 39 5.35 -6.14 4.99
C ILE A 39 6.20 -6.72 3.86
N ASP A 40 7.46 -7.02 4.11
CA ASP A 40 8.37 -7.59 3.12
C ASP A 40 7.92 -8.99 2.67
N ALA A 41 7.43 -9.82 3.58
CA ALA A 41 6.87 -11.12 3.25
C ALA A 41 5.60 -11.00 2.38
N ALA A 42 4.72 -10.04 2.68
CA ALA A 42 3.54 -9.76 1.88
C ALA A 42 3.92 -9.22 0.49
N ALA A 43 4.84 -8.28 0.42
CA ALA A 43 5.33 -7.73 -0.85
C ALA A 43 6.00 -8.82 -1.72
N ASN A 44 6.82 -9.68 -1.14
CA ASN A 44 7.45 -10.79 -1.85
C ASN A 44 6.43 -11.82 -2.34
N SER A 45 5.37 -12.10 -1.58
CA SER A 45 4.30 -12.99 -2.04
C SER A 45 3.48 -12.40 -3.17
N LEU A 46 3.25 -11.09 -3.17
CA LEU A 46 2.55 -10.37 -4.24
C LEU A 46 3.41 -10.31 -5.52
N GLY A 47 4.74 -10.23 -5.41
CA GLY A 47 5.65 -10.23 -6.56
C GLY A 47 5.69 -11.54 -7.35
N GLU A 48 5.23 -12.64 -6.78
CA GLU A 48 5.12 -13.95 -7.45
C GLU A 48 3.93 -14.00 -8.43
N TYR A 49 2.91 -13.16 -8.24
CA TYR A 49 1.71 -13.11 -9.07
C TYR A 49 1.78 -11.95 -10.07
N THR A 50 1.21 -12.18 -11.24
CA THR A 50 0.96 -11.13 -12.23
C THR A 50 -0.52 -10.79 -12.21
N VAL A 51 -0.87 -9.54 -11.98
CA VAL A 51 -2.25 -9.04 -12.04
C VAL A 51 -2.52 -8.55 -13.45
N VAL A 52 -3.53 -9.14 -14.10
CA VAL A 52 -4.03 -8.64 -15.38
C VAL A 52 -5.15 -7.63 -15.11
N ILE A 53 -5.00 -6.43 -15.64
CA ILE A 53 -5.99 -5.35 -15.51
C ILE A 53 -6.68 -5.22 -16.86
N ASP A 54 -7.98 -5.51 -16.86
CA ASP A 54 -8.82 -5.41 -18.04
C ASP A 54 -9.61 -4.09 -18.02
N ALA A 55 -9.24 -3.18 -18.93
CA ALA A 55 -9.94 -1.92 -19.12
C ALA A 55 -11.08 -2.13 -20.12
N GLY A 56 -12.27 -2.45 -19.62
CA GLY A 56 -13.45 -2.75 -20.46
C GLY A 56 -13.75 -1.68 -21.50
N HIS A 57 -14.37 -2.12 -22.61
CA HIS A 57 -14.62 -1.34 -23.81
C HIS A 57 -13.32 -0.87 -24.52
N GLY A 58 -13.44 -0.12 -25.62
CA GLY A 58 -12.29 0.41 -26.38
C GLY A 58 -12.54 0.45 -27.87
N GLY A 59 -11.79 1.25 -28.61
CA GLY A 59 -11.93 1.41 -30.04
C GLY A 59 -13.35 1.84 -30.45
N ILE A 60 -14.00 1.03 -31.29
CA ILE A 60 -15.37 1.27 -31.74
C ILE A 60 -16.44 1.05 -30.66
N ASP A 61 -16.14 0.26 -29.63
CA ASP A 61 -17.04 0.04 -28.49
C ASP A 61 -16.81 1.13 -27.42
N GLY A 62 -17.65 2.15 -27.45
CA GLY A 62 -17.57 3.26 -26.48
C GLY A 62 -18.16 2.94 -25.12
N GLY A 63 -18.94 1.85 -24.99
CA GLY A 63 -19.80 1.63 -23.83
C GLY A 63 -20.91 2.66 -23.72
N THR A 64 -21.40 2.91 -22.50
CA THR A 64 -22.34 3.98 -22.24
C THR A 64 -21.64 5.35 -22.24
N SER A 65 -22.42 6.44 -22.18
CA SER A 65 -21.89 7.80 -22.06
C SER A 65 -22.44 8.49 -20.83
N ALA A 66 -21.55 9.20 -20.11
CA ALA A 66 -21.95 10.06 -19.01
C ALA A 66 -22.77 11.26 -19.51
N ALA A 67 -23.40 12.00 -18.57
CA ALA A 67 -24.23 13.16 -18.92
C ALA A 67 -23.46 14.29 -19.63
N ASP A 68 -22.15 14.37 -19.47
CA ASP A 68 -21.24 15.30 -20.12
C ASP A 68 -20.74 14.80 -21.49
N GLY A 69 -21.16 13.60 -21.92
CA GLY A 69 -20.76 12.96 -23.17
C GLY A 69 -19.48 12.12 -23.07
N THR A 70 -18.87 11.99 -21.92
CA THR A 70 -17.66 11.17 -21.73
C THR A 70 -17.98 9.69 -21.95
N PRO A 71 -17.33 8.97 -22.89
CA PRO A 71 -17.55 7.54 -23.10
C PRO A 71 -17.02 6.70 -21.92
N GLU A 72 -17.71 5.62 -21.61
CA GLU A 72 -17.32 4.68 -20.54
C GLU A 72 -15.92 4.10 -20.77
N LYS A 73 -15.55 3.77 -21.99
CA LYS A 73 -14.21 3.29 -22.37
C LYS A 73 -13.08 4.19 -21.88
N THR A 74 -13.30 5.51 -21.91
CA THR A 74 -12.31 6.51 -21.48
C THR A 74 -12.14 6.46 -19.96
N LEU A 75 -13.25 6.38 -19.25
CA LEU A 75 -13.24 6.27 -17.79
C LEU A 75 -12.61 4.96 -17.32
N ASN A 76 -12.95 3.85 -17.96
CA ASN A 76 -12.39 2.54 -17.65
C ASN A 76 -10.88 2.51 -17.84
N LEU A 77 -10.35 3.09 -18.94
CA LEU A 77 -8.92 3.18 -19.17
C LEU A 77 -8.22 4.00 -18.07
N GLN A 78 -8.76 5.18 -17.74
CA GLN A 78 -8.19 6.04 -16.71
C GLN A 78 -8.17 5.36 -15.31
N ILE A 79 -9.20 4.58 -14.99
CA ILE A 79 -9.25 3.82 -13.72
C ILE A 79 -8.20 2.71 -13.74
N ALA A 80 -8.10 1.97 -14.86
CA ALA A 80 -7.14 0.89 -15.03
C ALA A 80 -5.69 1.38 -14.93
N GLU A 81 -5.35 2.50 -15.56
CA GLU A 81 -4.03 3.13 -15.48
C GLU A 81 -3.68 3.54 -14.04
N LYS A 82 -4.62 4.14 -13.31
CA LYS A 82 -4.41 4.51 -11.90
C LYS A 82 -4.20 3.28 -11.04
N LEU A 83 -4.97 2.22 -11.26
CA LEU A 83 -4.82 0.96 -10.54
C LEU A 83 -3.45 0.33 -10.83
N MET A 84 -3.01 0.31 -12.09
CA MET A 84 -1.68 -0.15 -12.47
C MET A 84 -0.58 0.59 -11.71
N LEU A 85 -0.63 1.94 -11.70
CA LEU A 85 0.37 2.74 -10.97
C LEU A 85 0.38 2.46 -9.46
N MET A 86 -0.79 2.22 -8.86
CA MET A 86 -0.87 1.87 -7.44
C MET A 86 -0.27 0.49 -7.16
N LEU A 87 -0.56 -0.50 -7.99
CA LEU A 87 -0.03 -1.86 -7.84
C LEU A 87 1.47 -1.90 -8.10
N ASP A 88 1.97 -1.18 -9.10
CA ASP A 88 3.41 -1.06 -9.38
C ASP A 88 4.16 -0.43 -8.20
N ALA A 89 3.59 0.60 -7.58
CA ALA A 89 4.15 1.21 -6.35
C ALA A 89 4.20 0.24 -5.16
N MET A 90 3.35 -0.79 -5.17
CA MET A 90 3.34 -1.88 -4.17
C MET A 90 4.27 -3.05 -4.56
N GLY A 91 4.97 -2.97 -5.69
CA GLY A 91 5.85 -4.02 -6.20
C GLY A 91 5.12 -5.20 -6.85
N VAL A 92 3.83 -5.04 -7.18
CA VAL A 92 3.02 -6.06 -7.85
C VAL A 92 3.24 -5.96 -9.36
N LYS A 93 3.58 -7.06 -10.01
CA LYS A 93 3.69 -7.10 -11.47
C LYS A 93 2.33 -7.00 -12.11
N THR A 94 2.14 -6.03 -13.00
CA THR A 94 0.88 -5.77 -13.70
C THR A 94 1.00 -5.92 -15.22
N VAL A 95 -0.10 -6.29 -15.86
CA VAL A 95 -0.25 -6.29 -17.32
C VAL A 95 -1.63 -5.73 -17.63
N MET A 96 -1.70 -4.72 -18.49
CA MET A 96 -2.96 -4.19 -18.99
C MET A 96 -3.37 -4.89 -20.29
N THR A 97 -4.66 -5.10 -20.51
CA THR A 97 -5.21 -5.66 -21.75
C THR A 97 -5.13 -4.65 -22.89
N ARG A 98 -5.23 -3.35 -22.58
CA ARG A 98 -4.99 -2.23 -23.51
C ARG A 98 -4.38 -1.04 -22.76
N SER A 99 -3.62 -0.23 -23.43
CA SER A 99 -2.98 0.99 -22.92
C SER A 99 -3.43 2.27 -23.63
N ASP A 100 -4.29 2.14 -24.62
CA ASP A 100 -4.85 3.24 -25.42
C ASP A 100 -6.31 2.96 -25.82
N ASP A 101 -6.85 3.70 -26.77
CA ASP A 101 -8.25 3.56 -27.23
C ASP A 101 -8.39 2.42 -28.26
N ASP A 102 -7.70 1.32 -28.06
CA ASP A 102 -7.85 0.13 -28.89
C ASP A 102 -8.95 -0.81 -28.37
N SER A 103 -9.53 -1.58 -29.29
CA SER A 103 -10.44 -2.68 -28.97
C SER A 103 -9.67 -3.99 -28.93
N ILE A 104 -9.87 -4.78 -27.88
CA ILE A 104 -9.38 -6.17 -27.83
C ILE A 104 -10.15 -7.06 -28.80
N HIS A 105 -11.33 -6.62 -29.20
CA HIS A 105 -12.17 -7.34 -30.15
C HIS A 105 -11.81 -6.92 -31.58
N ASP A 106 -11.31 -7.89 -32.38
CA ASP A 106 -11.16 -7.72 -33.82
C ASP A 106 -12.50 -8.02 -34.52
N PRO A 107 -13.20 -7.00 -35.06
CA PRO A 107 -14.48 -7.24 -35.72
C PRO A 107 -14.36 -8.01 -37.05
N SER A 108 -13.13 -8.31 -37.50
CA SER A 108 -12.84 -9.06 -38.72
C SER A 108 -12.48 -10.54 -38.48
N ALA A 109 -12.43 -10.96 -37.19
CA ALA A 109 -12.10 -12.35 -36.82
C ALA A 109 -13.30 -13.29 -36.83
#